data_1c27e020b3200ed4bdd9cc58a6eeb7ec
#
_entry.id   1c27e020b3200ed4bdd9cc58a6eeb7ec
#
_cell.length_a   1.000
_cell.length_b   1.000
_cell.length_c   1.000
_cell.angle_alpha   90.00
_cell.angle_beta   90.00
_cell.angle_gamma   90.00
#
_symmetry.space_group_name_H-M   'P 1'
#
loop_
_entity.id
_entity.type
_entity.pdbx_description
1 polymer ?
#
loop_
_entity_poly.entity_id
_entity_poly.type
_entity_poly.pdbx_seq_one_letter_code
_entity_poly.pdbx_strand_id
1 'polypeptide(L)'
;MVKEEPVPSVVEFSKLLRVLINLKKYSSVVSFFGEMRRLGIAFDDYILTILINSYCLMGYAECGFSILCVFVKNGVQFNSVTFTTLIRGLCEENKIEDAMWLFRKLVAEKICEMDEVLYGTVMNGLCKQGHTQTALSLLRIMEQGDTKPNTIVYSIVVDALCKDQMVGAAFNLFDEMKRKGITPNVLTYSSLVDGLCKFDQWEKVKTLLDEMMCLNISPNVHTFSMLADAFCKKGMVEDSVEVLKIMIQRGERPDVVTYNAVMEGYCLRGEVDVARRVLDTMIDAGVKPDIFSYNILVNGYCKQKKLDEATRLYCEISQKGLKSDIVTYSTILQGLFEVGRVECAENFFTEMQNAGHSPDIYTRGIMLHGYLKNGHVEKAMSLFHRWEKQKEDTNILIYNTQNGGFFRIQKLEKARSIFDKLYSVGLHPDAITYNVTVNGLRIEGLVDEAKELLRKMEENGRLPDNATSNLFVNGFLKSNKSNEAMALLKEIVGRGFPAEKATISLLIELLLLIGEGPFLLNMIPEFHLRNGK
;
A
#
# COMPACT_ATOMS: atom_id res chain seq x y z
N MET A 1 27.39 -36.11 8.29
CA MET A 1 28.11 -35.35 9.32
C MET A 1 27.84 -35.84 10.76
N VAL A 2 26.62 -36.09 11.20
CA VAL A 2 26.30 -36.44 12.61
C VAL A 2 26.69 -37.88 13.01
N LYS A 3 27.07 -38.72 12.05
CA LYS A 3 27.48 -40.12 12.24
C LYS A 3 28.95 -40.38 11.91
N GLU A 4 29.75 -39.36 11.68
CA GLU A 4 31.15 -39.48 11.34
C GLU A 4 32.02 -39.37 12.60
N GLU A 5 33.02 -40.20 12.72
CA GLU A 5 34.04 -40.07 13.77
C GLU A 5 35.35 -39.50 13.13
N PRO A 6 35.90 -38.40 13.66
CA PRO A 6 35.51 -37.69 14.88
C PRO A 6 34.29 -36.78 14.73
N VAL A 7 33.54 -36.58 15.84
CA VAL A 7 32.36 -35.69 15.87
C VAL A 7 32.78 -34.29 15.41
N PRO A 8 32.06 -33.68 14.43
CA PRO A 8 32.41 -32.36 13.91
C PRO A 8 32.45 -31.28 15.00
N SER A 9 33.31 -30.31 14.81
CA SER A 9 33.48 -29.20 15.75
C SER A 9 32.27 -28.26 15.75
N VAL A 10 32.07 -27.49 16.83
CA VAL A 10 31.02 -26.45 16.94
C VAL A 10 31.08 -25.46 15.77
N VAL A 11 32.30 -25.15 15.29
CA VAL A 11 32.51 -24.23 14.15
C VAL A 11 31.99 -24.81 12.84
N GLU A 12 32.15 -26.11 12.61
CA GLU A 12 31.62 -26.78 11.39
C GLU A 12 30.09 -26.85 11.40
N PHE A 13 29.49 -27.11 12.56
CA PHE A 13 28.03 -27.01 12.72
C PHE A 13 27.51 -25.60 12.48
N SER A 14 28.18 -24.57 13.01
CA SER A 14 27.82 -23.15 12.79
C SER A 14 27.84 -22.78 11.33
N LYS A 15 28.85 -23.23 10.57
CA LYS A 15 28.94 -23.02 9.11
C LYS A 15 27.77 -23.70 8.38
N LEU A 16 27.46 -24.94 8.72
CA LEU A 16 26.33 -25.68 8.13
C LEU A 16 24.99 -25.00 8.41
N LEU A 17 24.74 -24.61 9.64
CA LEU A 17 23.50 -23.93 10.03
C LEU A 17 23.33 -22.59 9.27
N ARG A 18 24.42 -21.84 9.08
CA ARG A 18 24.42 -20.61 8.29
C ARG A 18 24.07 -20.86 6.82
N VAL A 19 24.58 -21.93 6.22
CA VAL A 19 24.24 -22.33 4.84
C VAL A 19 22.75 -22.69 4.75
N LEU A 20 22.19 -23.40 5.74
CA LEU A 20 20.77 -23.74 5.76
C LEU A 20 19.86 -22.50 5.87
N ILE A 21 20.27 -21.49 6.65
CA ILE A 21 19.57 -20.20 6.69
C ILE A 21 19.59 -19.50 5.34
N ASN A 22 20.76 -19.44 4.68
CA ASN A 22 20.89 -18.83 3.36
C ASN A 22 20.02 -19.54 2.31
N LEU A 23 19.83 -20.85 2.45
CA LEU A 23 18.94 -21.66 1.62
C LEU A 23 17.45 -21.57 2.06
N LYS A 24 17.13 -20.74 3.05
CA LYS A 24 15.78 -20.58 3.63
C LYS A 24 15.18 -21.88 4.19
N LYS A 25 16.02 -22.84 4.60
CA LYS A 25 15.58 -24.13 5.17
C LYS A 25 15.56 -24.07 6.71
N TYR A 26 14.74 -23.20 7.27
CA TYR A 26 14.71 -22.89 8.71
C TYR A 26 14.28 -24.10 9.56
N SER A 27 13.30 -24.87 9.10
CA SER A 27 12.86 -26.10 9.80
C SER A 27 13.98 -27.13 9.92
N SER A 28 14.87 -27.21 8.93
CA SER A 28 16.06 -28.09 8.99
C SER A 28 17.04 -27.63 10.06
N VAL A 29 17.22 -26.31 10.26
CA VAL A 29 18.07 -25.76 11.34
C VAL A 29 17.57 -26.22 12.71
N VAL A 30 16.25 -26.14 12.96
CA VAL A 30 15.63 -26.61 14.22
C VAL A 30 15.81 -28.11 14.42
N SER A 31 15.65 -28.91 13.36
CA SER A 31 15.86 -30.37 13.41
C SER A 31 17.31 -30.70 13.74
N PHE A 32 18.27 -30.07 13.08
CA PHE A 32 19.70 -30.26 13.35
C PHE A 32 20.09 -29.88 14.77
N PHE A 33 19.54 -28.82 15.31
CA PHE A 33 19.75 -28.43 16.70
C PHE A 33 19.26 -29.53 17.66
N GLY A 34 18.10 -30.14 17.37
CA GLY A 34 17.59 -31.29 18.13
C GLY A 34 18.57 -32.49 18.15
N GLU A 35 19.20 -32.78 17.00
CA GLU A 35 20.21 -33.85 16.91
C GLU A 35 21.51 -33.48 17.66
N MET A 36 22.00 -32.23 17.53
CA MET A 36 23.16 -31.76 18.29
C MET A 36 22.95 -31.93 19.82
N ARG A 37 21.76 -31.60 20.29
CA ARG A 37 21.37 -31.78 21.70
C ARG A 37 21.38 -33.25 22.14
N ARG A 38 20.89 -34.17 21.30
CA ARG A 38 20.89 -35.62 21.58
C ARG A 38 22.30 -36.17 21.66
N LEU A 39 23.23 -35.62 20.90
CA LEU A 39 24.64 -36.04 20.84
C LEU A 39 25.49 -35.38 21.93
N GLY A 40 24.91 -34.51 22.78
CA GLY A 40 25.63 -33.85 23.84
C GLY A 40 26.65 -32.79 23.34
N ILE A 41 26.48 -32.27 22.12
CA ILE A 41 27.35 -31.25 21.57
C ILE A 41 27.08 -29.92 22.29
N ALA A 42 28.15 -29.26 22.76
CA ALA A 42 28.06 -27.98 23.43
C ALA A 42 27.58 -26.88 22.45
N PHE A 43 26.79 -25.95 22.96
CA PHE A 43 26.28 -24.80 22.20
C PHE A 43 26.99 -23.54 22.64
N ASP A 44 27.27 -22.67 21.68
CA ASP A 44 27.71 -21.30 21.93
C ASP A 44 26.54 -20.30 21.73
N ASP A 45 26.78 -19.04 22.06
CA ASP A 45 25.81 -17.95 21.88
C ASP A 45 25.42 -17.77 20.40
N TYR A 46 26.37 -18.04 19.49
CA TYR A 46 26.14 -17.92 18.05
C TYR A 46 25.13 -18.95 17.52
N ILE A 47 25.29 -20.25 17.89
CA ILE A 47 24.34 -21.31 17.49
C ILE A 47 22.95 -21.04 18.05
N LEU A 48 22.84 -20.65 19.33
CA LEU A 48 21.55 -20.35 19.95
C LEU A 48 20.89 -19.13 19.31
N THR A 49 21.66 -18.09 18.95
CA THR A 49 21.13 -16.93 18.21
C THR A 49 20.67 -17.30 16.79
N ILE A 50 21.38 -18.20 16.09
CA ILE A 50 20.95 -18.76 14.79
C ILE A 50 19.59 -19.47 14.95
N LEU A 51 19.40 -20.22 16.02
CA LEU A 51 18.16 -20.93 16.28
C LEU A 51 16.99 -19.97 16.55
N ILE A 52 17.21 -18.92 17.37
CA ILE A 52 16.23 -17.85 17.58
C ILE A 52 15.86 -17.19 16.25
N ASN A 53 16.86 -16.82 15.44
CA ASN A 53 16.62 -16.23 14.13
C ASN A 53 15.81 -17.15 13.21
N SER A 54 16.05 -18.45 13.25
CA SER A 54 15.29 -19.42 12.46
C SER A 54 13.82 -19.50 12.89
N TYR A 55 13.55 -19.47 14.18
CA TYR A 55 12.17 -19.40 14.69
C TYR A 55 11.48 -18.09 14.28
N CYS A 56 12.16 -16.95 14.41
CA CYS A 56 11.62 -15.65 13.99
C CYS A 56 11.30 -15.64 12.48
N LEU A 57 12.20 -16.17 11.64
CA LEU A 57 11.98 -16.25 10.19
C LEU A 57 10.88 -17.23 9.76
N MET A 58 10.45 -18.12 10.65
CA MET A 58 9.28 -19.00 10.45
C MET A 58 7.98 -18.40 11.01
N GLY A 59 8.01 -17.23 11.63
CA GLY A 59 6.84 -16.63 12.28
C GLY A 59 6.51 -17.23 13.64
N TYR A 60 7.51 -17.71 14.39
CA TYR A 60 7.37 -18.32 15.72
C TYR A 60 8.30 -17.65 16.74
N ALA A 61 8.30 -16.31 16.81
CA ALA A 61 9.15 -15.56 17.74
C ALA A 61 8.95 -15.98 19.21
N GLU A 62 7.75 -16.40 19.59
CA GLU A 62 7.48 -16.94 20.93
C GLU A 62 8.34 -18.17 21.26
N CYS A 63 8.58 -19.05 20.28
CA CYS A 63 9.49 -20.17 20.46
C CYS A 63 10.93 -19.70 20.68
N GLY A 64 11.30 -18.53 20.15
CA GLY A 64 12.59 -17.89 20.38
C GLY A 64 12.82 -17.59 21.87
N PHE A 65 11.80 -17.17 22.62
CA PHE A 65 11.90 -16.99 24.07
C PHE A 65 12.25 -18.28 24.81
N SER A 66 11.74 -19.42 24.36
CA SER A 66 12.06 -20.71 24.97
C SER A 66 13.55 -21.03 24.86
N ILE A 67 14.23 -20.52 23.83
CA ILE A 67 15.66 -20.70 23.64
C ILE A 67 16.48 -19.90 24.66
N LEU A 68 15.96 -18.76 25.15
CA LEU A 68 16.64 -18.01 26.24
C LEU A 68 16.80 -18.90 27.50
N CYS A 69 15.86 -19.79 27.77
CA CYS A 69 16.01 -20.77 28.86
C CYS A 69 17.17 -21.75 28.60
N VAL A 70 17.49 -22.03 27.31
CA VAL A 70 18.63 -22.89 26.97
C VAL A 70 19.94 -22.17 27.22
N PHE A 71 20.02 -20.86 26.95
CA PHE A 71 21.18 -20.04 27.32
C PHE A 71 21.49 -20.16 28.82
N VAL A 72 20.48 -19.92 29.66
CA VAL A 72 20.62 -20.00 31.12
C VAL A 72 21.05 -21.40 31.59
N LYS A 73 20.41 -22.45 31.07
CA LYS A 73 20.71 -23.84 31.47
C LYS A 73 22.12 -24.29 31.09
N ASN A 74 22.69 -23.73 30.02
CA ASN A 74 24.04 -24.07 29.56
C ASN A 74 25.10 -23.05 30.01
N GLY A 75 24.72 -22.06 30.83
CA GLY A 75 25.66 -21.03 31.32
C GLY A 75 26.21 -20.12 30.23
N VAL A 76 25.50 -20.02 29.08
CA VAL A 76 25.85 -19.14 27.96
C VAL A 76 25.34 -17.73 28.27
N GLN A 77 26.20 -16.72 28.13
CA GLN A 77 25.80 -15.33 28.36
C GLN A 77 24.98 -14.77 27.19
N PHE A 78 24.02 -13.95 27.52
CA PHE A 78 23.26 -13.18 26.53
C PHE A 78 24.11 -12.03 25.99
N ASN A 79 23.89 -11.71 24.70
CA ASN A 79 24.47 -10.54 24.08
C ASN A 79 23.37 -9.69 23.40
N SER A 80 23.72 -8.47 22.99
CA SER A 80 22.79 -7.54 22.32
C SER A 80 22.22 -8.14 21.02
N VAL A 81 23.01 -8.96 20.29
CA VAL A 81 22.59 -9.60 19.03
C VAL A 81 21.44 -10.59 19.25
N THR A 82 21.46 -11.34 20.37
CA THR A 82 20.40 -12.27 20.74
C THR A 82 19.06 -11.55 20.89
N PHE A 83 19.05 -10.46 21.66
CA PHE A 83 17.83 -9.69 21.90
C PHE A 83 17.40 -8.87 20.69
N THR A 84 18.34 -8.31 19.93
CA THR A 84 18.05 -7.63 18.66
C THR A 84 17.37 -8.56 17.66
N THR A 85 17.81 -9.82 17.59
CA THR A 85 17.20 -10.85 16.72
C THR A 85 15.78 -11.16 17.16
N LEU A 86 15.56 -11.32 18.46
CA LEU A 86 14.23 -11.63 19.01
C LEU A 86 13.26 -10.46 18.84
N ILE A 87 13.69 -9.25 19.15
CA ILE A 87 12.88 -8.02 18.96
C ILE A 87 12.53 -7.82 17.49
N ARG A 88 13.48 -8.05 16.56
CA ARG A 88 13.20 -8.00 15.13
C ARG A 88 12.12 -9.00 14.74
N GLY A 89 12.21 -10.25 15.20
CA GLY A 89 11.21 -11.28 14.95
C GLY A 89 9.81 -10.89 15.45
N LEU A 90 9.72 -10.35 16.67
CA LEU A 90 8.46 -9.85 17.22
C LEU A 90 7.87 -8.69 16.38
N CYS A 91 8.71 -7.75 15.94
CA CYS A 91 8.27 -6.66 15.08
C CYS A 91 7.77 -7.17 13.71
N GLU A 92 8.42 -8.18 13.12
CA GLU A 92 8.00 -8.79 11.85
C GLU A 92 6.68 -9.57 11.98
N GLU A 93 6.37 -10.11 13.17
CA GLU A 93 5.09 -10.73 13.50
C GLU A 93 4.00 -9.74 13.94
N ASN A 94 4.24 -8.42 13.82
CA ASN A 94 3.34 -7.35 14.30
C ASN A 94 3.06 -7.37 15.81
N LYS A 95 3.94 -7.99 16.63
CA LYS A 95 3.85 -8.07 18.09
C LYS A 95 4.66 -6.94 18.74
N ILE A 96 4.32 -5.68 18.42
CA ILE A 96 5.12 -4.52 18.86
C ILE A 96 5.05 -4.32 20.37
N GLU A 97 3.94 -4.64 21.02
CA GLU A 97 3.80 -4.50 22.46
C GLU A 97 4.76 -5.43 23.22
N ASP A 98 4.89 -6.68 22.77
CA ASP A 98 5.83 -7.66 23.33
C ASP A 98 7.28 -7.23 23.07
N ALA A 99 7.59 -6.70 21.88
CA ALA A 99 8.91 -6.16 21.56
C ALA A 99 9.26 -4.99 22.50
N MET A 100 8.33 -4.07 22.73
CA MET A 100 8.51 -2.92 23.63
C MET A 100 8.59 -3.34 25.10
N TRP A 101 7.81 -4.34 25.52
CA TRP A 101 7.93 -4.91 26.85
C TRP A 101 9.32 -5.50 27.09
N LEU A 102 9.80 -6.32 26.14
CA LEU A 102 11.14 -6.90 26.21
C LEU A 102 12.20 -5.81 26.26
N PHE A 103 12.13 -4.84 25.38
CA PHE A 103 13.08 -3.71 25.34
C PHE A 103 13.12 -2.95 26.68
N ARG A 104 11.96 -2.58 27.25
CA ARG A 104 11.88 -1.91 28.55
C ARG A 104 12.50 -2.74 29.67
N LYS A 105 12.30 -4.05 29.64
CA LYS A 105 12.88 -4.96 30.61
C LYS A 105 14.40 -5.02 30.49
N LEU A 106 14.95 -5.06 29.26
CA LEU A 106 16.40 -5.04 29.03
C LEU A 106 17.04 -3.75 29.56
N VAL A 107 16.39 -2.61 29.35
CA VAL A 107 16.84 -1.32 29.87
C VAL A 107 16.80 -1.27 31.41
N ALA A 108 15.68 -1.71 32.01
CA ALA A 108 15.46 -1.62 33.46
C ALA A 108 16.39 -2.54 34.25
N GLU A 109 16.59 -3.78 33.76
CA GLU A 109 17.37 -4.81 34.44
C GLU A 109 18.85 -4.84 34.01
N LYS A 110 19.25 -4.01 33.04
CA LYS A 110 20.62 -3.96 32.47
C LYS A 110 21.15 -5.34 32.07
N ILE A 111 20.30 -6.14 31.41
CA ILE A 111 20.60 -7.54 31.05
C ILE A 111 21.72 -7.64 30.01
N CYS A 112 21.82 -6.66 29.11
CA CYS A 112 22.88 -6.56 28.11
C CYS A 112 23.24 -5.09 27.86
N GLU A 113 24.33 -4.86 27.16
CA GLU A 113 24.69 -3.53 26.68
C GLU A 113 23.66 -3.07 25.62
N MET A 114 23.17 -1.86 25.79
CA MET A 114 22.22 -1.23 24.88
C MET A 114 23.00 -0.53 23.76
N ASP A 115 23.12 -1.20 22.62
CA ASP A 115 23.82 -0.67 21.45
C ASP A 115 22.89 0.07 20.48
N GLU A 116 23.48 0.76 19.52
CA GLU A 116 22.77 1.53 18.49
C GLU A 116 21.91 0.63 17.59
N VAL A 117 22.30 -0.64 17.41
CA VAL A 117 21.60 -1.60 16.55
C VAL A 117 20.29 -2.05 17.21
N LEU A 118 20.34 -2.26 18.53
CA LEU A 118 19.14 -2.63 19.31
C LEU A 118 18.12 -1.48 19.31
N TYR A 119 18.56 -0.24 19.62
CA TYR A 119 17.71 0.94 19.54
C TYR A 119 17.14 1.13 18.13
N GLY A 120 17.97 1.05 17.09
CA GLY A 120 17.55 1.18 15.70
C GLY A 120 16.55 0.10 15.28
N THR A 121 16.70 -1.14 15.76
CA THR A 121 15.76 -2.24 15.47
C THR A 121 14.39 -1.99 16.07
N VAL A 122 14.34 -1.54 17.34
CA VAL A 122 13.06 -1.20 17.99
C VAL A 122 12.39 -0.01 17.30
N MET A 123 13.15 1.07 17.01
CA MET A 123 12.61 2.24 16.32
C MET A 123 12.08 1.89 14.93
N ASN A 124 12.81 1.08 14.16
CA ASN A 124 12.36 0.63 12.85
C ASN A 124 11.07 -0.21 12.94
N GLY A 125 10.94 -1.08 13.95
CA GLY A 125 9.74 -1.84 14.22
C GLY A 125 8.53 -0.92 14.53
N LEU A 126 8.73 0.06 15.42
CA LEU A 126 7.72 1.07 15.76
C LEU A 126 7.27 1.87 14.53
N CYS A 127 8.23 2.36 13.75
CA CYS A 127 7.98 3.15 12.55
C CYS A 127 7.20 2.38 11.48
N LYS A 128 7.54 1.11 11.25
CA LYS A 128 6.81 0.25 10.30
C LYS A 128 5.33 0.04 10.65
N GLN A 129 4.99 0.15 11.92
CA GLN A 129 3.61 0.00 12.42
C GLN A 129 2.91 1.34 12.68
N GLY A 130 3.48 2.47 12.23
CA GLY A 130 2.88 3.79 12.39
C GLY A 130 3.02 4.40 13.80
N HIS A 131 3.85 3.82 14.67
CA HIS A 131 4.10 4.36 16.02
C HIS A 131 5.27 5.37 16.04
N THR A 132 5.30 6.27 15.06
CA THR A 132 6.42 7.22 14.83
C THR A 132 6.66 8.17 16.01
N GLN A 133 5.61 8.60 16.72
CA GLN A 133 5.78 9.44 17.92
C GLN A 133 6.49 8.70 19.06
N THR A 134 6.22 7.41 19.21
CA THR A 134 6.94 6.57 20.21
C THR A 134 8.40 6.39 19.81
N ALA A 135 8.68 6.20 18.52
CA ALA A 135 10.06 6.11 18.01
C ALA A 135 10.82 7.43 18.22
N LEU A 136 10.17 8.59 17.99
CA LEU A 136 10.76 9.90 18.27
C LEU A 136 11.07 10.09 19.76
N SER A 137 10.15 9.67 20.64
CA SER A 137 10.37 9.69 22.10
C SER A 137 11.56 8.81 22.50
N LEU A 138 11.68 7.63 21.88
CA LEU A 138 12.79 6.71 22.12
C LEU A 138 14.13 7.30 21.65
N LEU A 139 14.14 8.02 20.51
CA LEU A 139 15.32 8.78 20.05
C LEU A 139 15.76 9.81 21.11
N ARG A 140 14.81 10.54 21.72
CA ARG A 140 15.11 11.51 22.80
C ARG A 140 15.70 10.83 24.04
N ILE A 141 15.20 9.65 24.40
CA ILE A 141 15.76 8.86 25.52
C ILE A 141 17.19 8.43 25.20
N MET A 142 17.45 7.94 23.97
CA MET A 142 18.78 7.55 23.52
C MET A 142 19.78 8.73 23.56
N GLU A 143 19.34 9.94 23.17
CA GLU A 143 20.16 11.15 23.20
C GLU A 143 20.61 11.53 24.62
N GLN A 144 19.77 11.28 25.61
CA GLN A 144 20.04 11.56 27.02
C GLN A 144 20.86 10.46 27.69
N GLY A 145 20.87 9.25 27.14
CA GLY A 145 21.57 8.09 27.66
C GLY A 145 23.06 8.00 27.28
N ASP A 146 23.66 6.88 27.61
CA ASP A 146 25.07 6.59 27.33
C ASP A 146 25.29 6.26 25.84
N THR A 147 24.31 5.63 25.19
CA THR A 147 24.36 5.28 23.76
C THR A 147 23.92 6.48 22.93
N LYS A 148 24.79 6.98 22.05
CA LYS A 148 24.45 8.14 21.20
C LYS A 148 23.87 7.73 19.87
N PRO A 149 22.82 8.42 19.38
CA PRO A 149 22.24 8.14 18.06
C PRO A 149 23.26 8.39 16.94
N ASN A 150 23.24 7.47 15.96
CA ASN A 150 24.04 7.58 14.75
C ASN A 150 23.16 7.96 13.53
N THR A 151 23.80 8.09 12.36
CA THR A 151 23.11 8.42 11.09
C THR A 151 21.96 7.47 10.78
N ILE A 152 22.09 6.16 11.07
CA ILE A 152 21.07 5.14 10.76
C ILE A 152 19.81 5.39 11.58
N VAL A 153 19.97 5.64 12.89
CA VAL A 153 18.85 5.87 13.81
C VAL A 153 18.06 7.13 13.41
N TYR A 154 18.76 8.24 13.13
CA TYR A 154 18.11 9.45 12.63
C TYR A 154 17.38 9.22 11.31
N SER A 155 18.02 8.52 10.35
CA SER A 155 17.40 8.23 9.04
C SER A 155 16.13 7.40 9.15
N ILE A 156 16.06 6.42 10.07
CA ILE A 156 14.86 5.63 10.33
C ILE A 156 13.69 6.53 10.77
N VAL A 157 13.94 7.47 11.69
CA VAL A 157 12.88 8.34 12.20
C VAL A 157 12.49 9.40 11.16
N VAL A 158 13.44 9.96 10.41
CA VAL A 158 13.18 10.89 9.29
C VAL A 158 12.32 10.22 8.23
N ASP A 159 12.64 8.99 7.83
CA ASP A 159 11.87 8.21 6.87
C ASP A 159 10.43 7.97 7.35
N ALA A 160 10.25 7.59 8.61
CA ALA A 160 8.93 7.39 9.19
C ALA A 160 8.09 8.68 9.22
N LEU A 161 8.69 9.81 9.62
CA LEU A 161 8.02 11.10 9.61
C LEU A 161 7.57 11.53 8.21
N CYS A 162 8.40 11.24 7.19
CA CYS A 162 8.03 11.49 5.79
C CYS A 162 6.86 10.60 5.33
N LYS A 163 6.86 9.32 5.71
CA LYS A 163 5.77 8.38 5.40
C LYS A 163 4.46 8.76 6.09
N ASP A 164 4.53 9.26 7.32
CA ASP A 164 3.38 9.75 8.07
C ASP A 164 2.94 11.17 7.65
N GLN A 165 3.47 11.68 6.54
CA GLN A 165 3.15 13.00 5.99
C GLN A 165 3.54 14.19 6.89
N MET A 166 4.41 13.97 7.87
CA MET A 166 4.90 14.98 8.81
C MET A 166 6.22 15.60 8.33
N VAL A 167 6.26 16.06 7.08
CA VAL A 167 7.49 16.53 6.40
C VAL A 167 8.17 17.67 7.15
N GLY A 168 7.40 18.59 7.76
CA GLY A 168 7.98 19.68 8.57
C GLY A 168 8.77 19.17 9.77
N ALA A 169 8.25 18.14 10.47
CA ALA A 169 8.95 17.51 11.59
C ALA A 169 10.20 16.74 11.12
N ALA A 170 10.13 16.11 9.94
CA ALA A 170 11.26 15.42 9.33
C ALA A 170 12.42 16.40 9.04
N PHE A 171 12.14 17.58 8.47
CA PHE A 171 13.13 18.61 8.23
C PHE A 171 13.73 19.17 9.53
N ASN A 172 12.91 19.42 10.55
CA ASN A 172 13.41 19.85 11.85
C ASN A 172 14.40 18.83 12.44
N LEU A 173 14.09 17.54 12.32
CA LEU A 173 14.95 16.46 12.78
C LEU A 173 16.24 16.34 11.94
N PHE A 174 16.16 16.54 10.64
CA PHE A 174 17.29 16.58 9.73
C PHE A 174 18.24 17.72 10.04
N ASP A 175 17.73 18.95 10.29
CA ASP A 175 18.54 20.09 10.69
C ASP A 175 19.16 19.90 12.07
N GLU A 176 18.45 19.23 12.98
CA GLU A 176 18.98 18.86 14.28
C GLU A 176 20.15 17.88 14.17
N MET A 177 20.00 16.85 13.32
CA MET A 177 21.05 15.88 13.00
C MET A 177 22.33 16.59 12.53
N LYS A 178 22.20 17.53 11.57
CA LYS A 178 23.34 18.34 11.07
C LYS A 178 23.98 19.20 12.17
N ARG A 179 23.18 19.86 13.00
CA ARG A 179 23.67 20.68 14.12
C ARG A 179 24.43 19.88 15.16
N LYS A 180 24.07 18.59 15.34
CA LYS A 180 24.78 17.67 16.23
C LYS A 180 26.05 17.06 15.61
N GLY A 181 26.39 17.46 14.37
CA GLY A 181 27.57 16.94 13.66
C GLY A 181 27.40 15.53 13.12
N ILE A 182 26.15 15.02 13.08
CA ILE A 182 25.84 13.69 12.51
C ILE A 182 25.60 13.88 11.01
N THR A 183 26.47 13.32 10.18
CA THR A 183 26.40 13.48 8.72
C THR A 183 25.23 12.68 8.13
N PRO A 184 24.30 13.35 7.43
CA PRO A 184 23.26 12.64 6.68
C PRO A 184 23.86 11.75 5.58
N ASN A 185 23.19 10.65 5.26
CA ASN A 185 23.57 9.75 4.19
C ASN A 185 22.53 9.73 3.05
N VAL A 186 22.81 8.94 1.99
CA VAL A 186 21.91 8.78 0.85
C VAL A 186 20.47 8.44 1.28
N LEU A 187 20.32 7.57 2.30
CA LEU A 187 19.00 7.18 2.80
C LEU A 187 18.24 8.38 3.40
N THR A 188 18.91 9.20 4.22
CA THR A 188 18.31 10.40 4.83
C THR A 188 17.78 11.36 3.75
N TYR A 189 18.63 11.66 2.74
CA TYR A 189 18.24 12.55 1.64
C TYR A 189 17.11 11.95 0.81
N SER A 190 17.18 10.66 0.45
CA SER A 190 16.15 10.00 -0.35
C SER A 190 14.79 9.99 0.35
N SER A 191 14.76 9.76 1.66
CA SER A 191 13.51 9.81 2.44
C SER A 191 12.87 11.20 2.47
N LEU A 192 13.69 12.26 2.58
CA LEU A 192 13.20 13.64 2.52
C LEU A 192 12.72 14.02 1.11
N VAL A 193 13.44 13.59 0.08
CA VAL A 193 13.03 13.79 -1.32
C VAL A 193 11.69 13.11 -1.59
N ASP A 194 11.50 11.85 -1.14
CA ASP A 194 10.22 11.13 -1.26
C ASP A 194 9.07 11.89 -0.56
N GLY A 195 9.33 12.36 0.65
CA GLY A 195 8.37 13.17 1.39
C GLY A 195 7.98 14.45 0.65
N LEU A 196 8.95 15.18 0.11
CA LEU A 196 8.70 16.41 -0.65
C LEU A 196 7.95 16.17 -1.96
N CYS A 197 8.29 15.09 -2.69
CA CYS A 197 7.62 14.71 -3.94
C CYS A 197 6.12 14.45 -3.73
N LYS A 198 5.73 13.85 -2.60
CA LYS A 198 4.32 13.59 -2.25
C LYS A 198 3.51 14.89 -2.03
N PHE A 199 4.18 15.98 -1.64
CA PHE A 199 3.56 17.30 -1.41
C PHE A 199 3.83 18.32 -2.50
N ASP A 200 4.31 17.90 -3.68
CA ASP A 200 4.57 18.76 -4.83
C ASP A 200 5.57 19.91 -4.56
N GLN A 201 6.50 19.74 -3.59
CA GLN A 201 7.47 20.78 -3.24
C GLN A 201 8.75 20.68 -4.07
N TRP A 202 8.63 20.73 -5.41
CA TRP A 202 9.70 20.47 -6.37
C TRP A 202 10.91 21.39 -6.23
N GLU A 203 10.71 22.65 -5.88
CA GLU A 203 11.81 23.60 -5.64
C GLU A 203 12.69 23.15 -4.47
N LYS A 204 12.08 22.62 -3.41
CA LYS A 204 12.84 22.08 -2.28
C LYS A 204 13.51 20.74 -2.62
N VAL A 205 12.89 19.91 -3.45
CA VAL A 205 13.52 18.69 -3.97
C VAL A 205 14.81 19.03 -4.68
N LYS A 206 14.77 20.02 -5.59
CA LYS A 206 15.96 20.47 -6.32
C LYS A 206 17.05 20.97 -5.36
N THR A 207 16.68 21.85 -4.42
CA THR A 207 17.62 22.39 -3.43
C THR A 207 18.27 21.27 -2.61
N LEU A 208 17.50 20.26 -2.22
CA LEU A 208 17.99 19.13 -1.42
C LEU A 208 18.92 18.21 -2.22
N LEU A 209 18.62 18.00 -3.51
CA LEU A 209 19.51 17.25 -4.41
C LEU A 209 20.81 18.00 -4.69
N ASP A 210 20.76 19.33 -4.86
CA ASP A 210 21.95 20.16 -5.02
C ASP A 210 22.82 20.14 -3.76
N GLU A 211 22.22 20.22 -2.56
CA GLU A 211 22.93 20.07 -1.28
C GLU A 211 23.60 18.70 -1.18
N MET A 212 22.87 17.62 -1.48
CA MET A 212 23.37 16.26 -1.48
C MET A 212 24.61 16.11 -2.36
N MET A 213 24.57 16.70 -3.56
CA MET A 213 25.69 16.67 -4.51
C MET A 213 26.88 17.52 -4.05
N CYS A 214 26.64 18.70 -3.48
CA CYS A 214 27.70 19.55 -2.92
C CYS A 214 28.47 18.85 -1.81
N LEU A 215 27.81 17.96 -1.06
CA LEU A 215 28.42 17.14 -0.01
C LEU A 215 29.07 15.85 -0.52
N ASN A 216 29.20 15.67 -1.85
CA ASN A 216 29.68 14.44 -2.49
C ASN A 216 28.88 13.17 -2.12
N ILE A 217 27.62 13.33 -1.76
CA ILE A 217 26.69 12.21 -1.53
C ILE A 217 25.96 11.96 -2.85
N SER A 218 26.38 10.95 -3.61
CA SER A 218 25.73 10.64 -4.91
C SER A 218 24.36 10.00 -4.70
N PRO A 219 23.30 10.48 -5.40
CA PRO A 219 22.05 9.76 -5.50
C PRO A 219 22.29 8.36 -6.05
N ASN A 220 21.65 7.36 -5.47
CA ASN A 220 21.72 5.97 -5.93
C ASN A 220 20.54 5.61 -6.83
N VAL A 221 20.54 4.39 -7.38
CA VAL A 221 19.46 3.85 -8.25
C VAL A 221 18.08 4.07 -7.61
N HIS A 222 17.95 3.81 -6.31
CA HIS A 222 16.68 3.99 -5.59
C HIS A 222 16.19 5.45 -5.58
N THR A 223 17.09 6.42 -5.36
CA THR A 223 16.76 7.85 -5.40
C THR A 223 16.26 8.26 -6.77
N PHE A 224 16.95 7.82 -7.83
CA PHE A 224 16.55 8.13 -9.22
C PHE A 224 15.21 7.46 -9.59
N SER A 225 15.02 6.18 -9.24
CA SER A 225 13.77 5.45 -9.53
C SER A 225 12.56 6.10 -8.85
N MET A 226 12.74 6.55 -7.61
CA MET A 226 11.71 7.25 -6.85
C MET A 226 11.36 8.60 -7.47
N LEU A 227 12.36 9.37 -7.92
CA LEU A 227 12.12 10.63 -8.64
C LEU A 227 11.37 10.40 -9.96
N ALA A 228 11.79 9.39 -10.72
CA ALA A 228 11.14 9.03 -11.98
C ALA A 228 9.66 8.66 -11.74
N ASP A 229 9.37 7.85 -10.72
CA ASP A 229 8.01 7.48 -10.33
C ASP A 229 7.17 8.69 -9.90
N ALA A 230 7.74 9.58 -9.08
CA ALA A 230 7.06 10.78 -8.61
C ALA A 230 6.70 11.74 -9.77
N PHE A 231 7.62 11.96 -10.71
CA PHE A 231 7.36 12.77 -11.91
C PHE A 231 6.27 12.14 -12.78
N CYS A 232 6.32 10.82 -13.00
CA CYS A 232 5.32 10.12 -13.80
C CYS A 232 3.91 10.19 -13.19
N LYS A 233 3.78 10.02 -11.88
CA LYS A 233 2.48 10.15 -11.18
C LYS A 233 1.87 11.54 -11.27
N LYS A 234 2.69 12.56 -11.50
CA LYS A 234 2.24 13.95 -11.72
C LYS A 234 2.05 14.30 -13.19
N GLY A 235 2.24 13.36 -14.11
CA GLY A 235 2.13 13.56 -15.54
C GLY A 235 3.35 14.25 -16.17
N MET A 236 4.42 14.48 -15.42
CA MET A 236 5.68 15.11 -15.86
C MET A 236 6.62 14.05 -16.45
N VAL A 237 6.17 13.36 -17.49
CA VAL A 237 6.88 12.18 -18.03
C VAL A 237 8.21 12.57 -18.68
N GLU A 238 8.31 13.76 -19.28
CA GLU A 238 9.55 14.28 -19.88
C GLU A 238 10.64 14.46 -18.82
N ASP A 239 10.29 14.98 -17.64
CA ASP A 239 11.23 15.12 -16.52
C ASP A 239 11.68 13.76 -16.00
N SER A 240 10.78 12.76 -15.96
CA SER A 240 11.14 11.38 -15.62
C SER A 240 12.13 10.76 -16.60
N VAL A 241 11.98 11.01 -17.91
CA VAL A 241 12.93 10.57 -18.94
C VAL A 241 14.27 11.28 -18.77
N GLU A 242 14.26 12.56 -18.39
CA GLU A 242 15.50 13.30 -18.13
C GLU A 242 16.24 12.76 -16.91
N VAL A 243 15.51 12.38 -15.85
CA VAL A 243 16.08 11.67 -14.68
C VAL A 243 16.77 10.38 -15.12
N LEU A 244 16.14 9.59 -16.01
CA LEU A 244 16.74 8.36 -16.55
C LEU A 244 18.06 8.65 -17.30
N LYS A 245 18.10 9.71 -18.13
CA LYS A 245 19.32 10.11 -18.85
C LYS A 245 20.43 10.56 -17.91
N ILE A 246 20.08 11.39 -16.91
CA ILE A 246 21.04 11.86 -15.90
C ILE A 246 21.62 10.66 -15.11
N MET A 247 20.79 9.68 -14.76
CA MET A 247 21.21 8.46 -14.11
C MET A 247 22.26 7.72 -14.95
N ILE A 248 21.99 7.49 -16.24
CA ILE A 248 22.92 6.82 -17.16
C ILE A 248 24.21 7.62 -17.34
N GLN A 249 24.14 8.95 -17.50
CA GLN A 249 25.31 9.83 -17.64
C GLN A 249 26.23 9.79 -16.42
N ARG A 250 25.67 9.52 -15.23
CA ARG A 250 26.44 9.36 -13.99
C ARG A 250 27.01 7.95 -13.77
N GLY A 251 26.80 7.06 -14.72
CA GLY A 251 27.27 5.67 -14.64
C GLY A 251 26.39 4.75 -13.79
N GLU A 252 25.27 5.23 -13.28
CA GLU A 252 24.28 4.41 -12.60
C GLU A 252 23.43 3.65 -13.63
N ARG A 253 23.25 2.35 -13.43
CA ARG A 253 22.46 1.52 -14.34
C ARG A 253 20.99 1.53 -13.91
N PRO A 254 20.07 2.01 -14.77
CA PRO A 254 18.63 1.89 -14.50
C PRO A 254 18.25 0.44 -14.27
N ASP A 255 17.43 0.21 -13.26
CA ASP A 255 16.86 -1.10 -12.94
C ASP A 255 15.44 -1.26 -13.49
N VAL A 256 14.83 -2.42 -13.25
CA VAL A 256 13.45 -2.72 -13.64
C VAL A 256 12.47 -1.68 -13.10
N VAL A 257 12.68 -1.20 -11.89
CA VAL A 257 11.78 -0.24 -11.22
C VAL A 257 11.80 1.11 -11.94
N THR A 258 12.99 1.60 -12.34
CA THR A 258 13.13 2.86 -13.07
C THR A 258 12.43 2.81 -14.43
N TYR A 259 12.65 1.74 -15.20
CA TYR A 259 11.99 1.57 -16.50
C TYR A 259 10.47 1.43 -16.36
N ASN A 260 10.00 0.67 -15.36
CA ASN A 260 8.58 0.50 -15.08
C ASN A 260 7.90 1.82 -14.72
N ALA A 261 8.54 2.68 -13.93
CA ALA A 261 8.03 4.00 -13.61
C ALA A 261 7.81 4.87 -14.87
N VAL A 262 8.80 4.91 -15.77
CA VAL A 262 8.69 5.65 -17.03
C VAL A 262 7.60 5.07 -17.94
N MET A 263 7.51 3.74 -18.07
CA MET A 263 6.45 3.08 -18.83
C MET A 263 5.06 3.39 -18.26
N GLU A 264 4.90 3.36 -16.95
CA GLU A 264 3.63 3.68 -16.28
C GLU A 264 3.22 5.13 -16.57
N GLY A 265 4.17 6.08 -16.51
CA GLY A 265 3.95 7.47 -16.85
C GLY A 265 3.41 7.65 -18.28
N TYR A 266 4.02 7.02 -19.28
CA TYR A 266 3.51 7.05 -20.66
C TYR A 266 2.13 6.38 -20.79
N CYS A 267 1.90 5.26 -20.09
CA CYS A 267 0.59 4.60 -20.09
C CYS A 267 -0.51 5.49 -19.46
N LEU A 268 -0.21 6.24 -18.40
CA LEU A 268 -1.14 7.18 -17.76
C LEU A 268 -1.52 8.33 -18.71
N ARG A 269 -0.59 8.79 -19.53
CA ARG A 269 -0.85 9.80 -20.58
C ARG A 269 -1.55 9.22 -21.82
N GLY A 270 -1.73 7.91 -21.87
CA GLY A 270 -2.30 7.24 -23.04
C GLY A 270 -1.31 7.01 -24.18
N GLU A 271 -0.02 7.17 -23.96
CA GLU A 271 1.05 6.99 -24.96
C GLU A 271 1.65 5.57 -24.90
N VAL A 272 0.80 4.54 -24.94
CA VAL A 272 1.20 3.13 -24.70
C VAL A 272 2.22 2.63 -25.72
N ASP A 273 2.15 3.11 -26.96
CA ASP A 273 3.11 2.73 -28.00
C ASP A 273 4.53 3.30 -27.72
N VAL A 274 4.62 4.43 -26.98
CA VAL A 274 5.90 4.93 -26.46
C VAL A 274 6.37 4.07 -25.29
N ALA A 275 5.47 3.72 -24.38
CA ALA A 275 5.79 2.81 -23.27
C ALA A 275 6.32 1.46 -23.78
N ARG A 276 5.77 0.93 -24.89
CA ARG A 276 6.30 -0.28 -25.55
C ARG A 276 7.75 -0.11 -25.99
N ARG A 277 8.11 1.04 -26.62
CA ARG A 277 9.50 1.33 -26.99
C ARG A 277 10.44 1.44 -25.79
N VAL A 278 9.93 1.92 -24.64
CA VAL A 278 10.70 1.94 -23.38
C VAL A 278 11.01 0.51 -22.92
N LEU A 279 10.05 -0.43 -23.04
CA LEU A 279 10.30 -1.86 -22.78
C LEU A 279 11.40 -2.43 -23.69
N ASP A 280 11.35 -2.11 -24.98
CA ASP A 280 12.37 -2.56 -25.94
C ASP A 280 13.76 -1.99 -25.56
N THR A 281 13.82 -0.68 -25.21
CA THR A 281 15.06 -0.05 -24.71
C THR A 281 15.60 -0.72 -23.43
N MET A 282 14.70 -1.11 -22.51
CA MET A 282 15.05 -1.84 -21.29
C MET A 282 15.71 -3.18 -21.62
N ILE A 283 15.16 -3.92 -22.58
CA ILE A 283 15.68 -5.20 -23.05
C ILE A 283 17.06 -5.02 -23.71
N ASP A 284 17.20 -4.01 -24.57
CA ASP A 284 18.44 -3.68 -25.26
C ASP A 284 19.56 -3.26 -24.28
N ALA A 285 19.19 -2.62 -23.17
CA ALA A 285 20.10 -2.30 -22.07
C ALA A 285 20.50 -3.54 -21.21
N GLY A 286 19.98 -4.72 -21.53
CA GLY A 286 20.26 -5.97 -20.81
C GLY A 286 19.48 -6.12 -19.50
N VAL A 287 18.48 -5.27 -19.24
CA VAL A 287 17.60 -5.37 -18.08
C VAL A 287 16.41 -6.26 -18.45
N LYS A 288 16.22 -7.34 -17.69
CA LYS A 288 15.13 -8.29 -17.97
C LYS A 288 13.81 -7.76 -17.42
N PRO A 289 12.78 -7.58 -18.27
CA PRO A 289 11.43 -7.26 -17.81
C PRO A 289 10.88 -8.37 -16.89
N ASP A 290 10.11 -7.97 -15.91
CA ASP A 290 9.35 -8.86 -15.04
C ASP A 290 7.87 -8.86 -15.42
N ILE A 291 7.05 -9.64 -14.71
CA ILE A 291 5.61 -9.70 -14.95
C ILE A 291 4.93 -8.34 -14.74
N PHE A 292 5.45 -7.53 -13.81
CA PHE A 292 4.93 -6.20 -13.56
C PHE A 292 5.14 -5.27 -14.76
N SER A 293 6.32 -5.34 -15.43
CA SER A 293 6.60 -4.60 -16.67
C SER A 293 5.57 -4.87 -17.76
N TYR A 294 5.22 -6.14 -17.96
CA TYR A 294 4.19 -6.53 -18.93
C TYR A 294 2.79 -6.10 -18.50
N ASN A 295 2.44 -6.21 -17.21
CA ASN A 295 1.15 -5.81 -16.69
C ASN A 295 0.88 -4.31 -16.87
N ILE A 296 1.90 -3.44 -16.79
CA ILE A 296 1.79 -2.01 -17.10
C ILE A 296 1.30 -1.81 -18.54
N LEU A 297 1.94 -2.48 -19.50
CA LEU A 297 1.56 -2.36 -20.92
C LEU A 297 0.20 -2.98 -21.22
N VAL A 298 -0.08 -4.17 -20.67
CA VAL A 298 -1.40 -4.83 -20.81
C VAL A 298 -2.50 -3.89 -20.30
N ASN A 299 -2.31 -3.28 -19.13
CA ASN A 299 -3.27 -2.31 -18.59
C ASN A 299 -3.40 -1.07 -19.48
N GLY A 300 -2.29 -0.55 -20.00
CA GLY A 300 -2.28 0.58 -20.92
C GLY A 300 -3.08 0.28 -22.19
N TYR A 301 -2.84 -0.84 -22.85
CA TYR A 301 -3.58 -1.25 -24.06
C TYR A 301 -5.05 -1.55 -23.76
N CYS A 302 -5.38 -2.19 -22.64
CA CYS A 302 -6.77 -2.42 -22.24
C CYS A 302 -7.52 -1.10 -22.02
N LYS A 303 -6.92 -0.11 -21.37
CA LYS A 303 -7.51 1.23 -21.19
C LYS A 303 -7.76 1.95 -22.52
N GLN A 304 -6.89 1.74 -23.51
CA GLN A 304 -7.08 2.26 -24.87
C GLN A 304 -8.02 1.41 -25.74
N LYS A 305 -8.59 0.35 -25.18
CA LYS A 305 -9.44 -0.63 -25.91
C LYS A 305 -8.72 -1.36 -27.06
N LYS A 306 -7.37 -1.36 -27.06
CA LYS A 306 -6.53 -2.09 -28.02
C LYS A 306 -6.30 -3.53 -27.54
N LEU A 307 -7.37 -4.33 -27.45
CA LEU A 307 -7.34 -5.67 -26.85
C LEU A 307 -6.47 -6.67 -27.62
N ASP A 308 -6.35 -6.51 -28.93
CA ASP A 308 -5.55 -7.42 -29.74
C ASP A 308 -4.06 -7.28 -29.39
N GLU A 309 -3.60 -6.06 -29.09
CA GLU A 309 -2.22 -5.82 -28.61
C GLU A 309 -2.04 -6.35 -27.17
N ALA A 310 -3.02 -6.15 -26.29
CA ALA A 310 -2.98 -6.71 -24.94
C ALA A 310 -2.89 -8.25 -24.96
N THR A 311 -3.63 -8.91 -25.85
CA THR A 311 -3.61 -10.36 -26.03
C THR A 311 -2.26 -10.84 -26.61
N ARG A 312 -1.67 -10.07 -27.53
CA ARG A 312 -0.31 -10.38 -28.04
C ARG A 312 0.73 -10.33 -26.93
N LEU A 313 0.67 -9.33 -26.05
CA LEU A 313 1.54 -9.24 -24.88
C LEU A 313 1.35 -10.40 -23.92
N TYR A 314 0.11 -10.84 -23.71
CA TYR A 314 -0.17 -12.02 -22.90
C TYR A 314 0.51 -13.29 -23.47
N CYS A 315 0.45 -13.48 -24.79
CA CYS A 315 1.18 -14.58 -25.44
C CYS A 315 2.71 -14.42 -25.30
N GLU A 316 3.23 -13.17 -25.40
CA GLU A 316 4.65 -12.88 -25.24
C GLU A 316 5.15 -13.21 -23.84
N ILE A 317 4.38 -12.93 -22.77
CA ILE A 317 4.70 -13.31 -21.39
C ILE A 317 5.06 -14.81 -21.30
N SER A 318 4.20 -15.65 -21.85
CA SER A 318 4.41 -17.11 -21.85
C SER A 318 5.63 -17.53 -22.67
N GLN A 319 5.87 -16.90 -23.83
CA GLN A 319 7.03 -17.17 -24.68
C GLN A 319 8.36 -16.79 -24.01
N LYS A 320 8.36 -15.74 -23.16
CA LYS A 320 9.53 -15.33 -22.38
C LYS A 320 9.75 -16.18 -21.11
N GLY A 321 8.93 -17.22 -20.90
CA GLY A 321 9.01 -18.11 -19.74
C GLY A 321 8.51 -17.46 -18.43
N LEU A 322 7.84 -16.34 -18.51
CA LEU A 322 7.17 -15.71 -17.36
C LEU A 322 5.80 -16.37 -17.16
N LYS A 323 5.34 -16.40 -15.91
CA LYS A 323 3.99 -16.86 -15.56
C LYS A 323 3.10 -15.66 -15.38
N SER A 324 1.97 -15.64 -16.09
CA SER A 324 0.90 -14.68 -15.84
C SER A 324 0.37 -14.84 -14.42
N ASP A 325 0.15 -13.73 -13.76
CA ASP A 325 -0.39 -13.68 -12.40
C ASP A 325 -1.87 -13.27 -12.42
N ILE A 326 -2.50 -13.24 -11.25
CA ILE A 326 -3.91 -12.85 -11.11
C ILE A 326 -4.17 -11.42 -11.61
N VAL A 327 -3.18 -10.54 -11.52
CA VAL A 327 -3.28 -9.16 -12.01
C VAL A 327 -3.37 -9.13 -13.53
N THR A 328 -2.52 -9.93 -14.22
CA THR A 328 -2.59 -10.08 -15.68
C THR A 328 -3.98 -10.52 -16.13
N TYR A 329 -4.49 -11.61 -15.52
CA TYR A 329 -5.82 -12.14 -15.85
C TYR A 329 -6.92 -11.11 -15.58
N SER A 330 -6.95 -10.49 -14.41
CA SER A 330 -7.96 -9.51 -14.02
C SER A 330 -7.96 -8.28 -14.93
N THR A 331 -6.79 -7.80 -15.34
CA THR A 331 -6.66 -6.64 -16.24
C THR A 331 -7.24 -6.95 -17.62
N ILE A 332 -6.94 -8.12 -18.18
CA ILE A 332 -7.48 -8.53 -19.49
C ILE A 332 -8.99 -8.78 -19.41
N LEU A 333 -9.47 -9.44 -18.34
CA LEU A 333 -10.91 -9.63 -18.10
C LEU A 333 -11.64 -8.29 -18.06
N GLN A 334 -11.12 -7.31 -17.34
CA GLN A 334 -11.69 -5.97 -17.29
C GLN A 334 -11.74 -5.33 -18.68
N GLY A 335 -10.64 -5.40 -19.43
CA GLY A 335 -10.58 -4.89 -20.80
C GLY A 335 -11.59 -5.54 -21.74
N LEU A 336 -11.75 -6.86 -21.67
CA LEU A 336 -12.72 -7.63 -22.48
C LEU A 336 -14.16 -7.19 -22.19
N PHE A 337 -14.53 -7.04 -20.92
CA PHE A 337 -15.86 -6.55 -20.52
C PHE A 337 -16.10 -5.08 -20.91
N GLU A 338 -15.05 -4.23 -20.84
CA GLU A 338 -15.16 -2.82 -21.25
C GLU A 338 -15.52 -2.67 -22.74
N VAL A 339 -15.06 -3.59 -23.58
CA VAL A 339 -15.34 -3.62 -25.02
C VAL A 339 -16.57 -4.47 -25.36
N GLY A 340 -17.17 -5.14 -24.38
CA GLY A 340 -18.36 -5.98 -24.57
C GLY A 340 -18.08 -7.38 -25.13
N ARG A 341 -16.82 -7.85 -25.14
CA ARG A 341 -16.46 -9.22 -25.58
C ARG A 341 -16.70 -10.24 -24.45
N VAL A 342 -17.97 -10.40 -24.06
CA VAL A 342 -18.35 -11.19 -22.87
C VAL A 342 -17.97 -12.66 -22.99
N GLU A 343 -18.18 -13.31 -24.13
CA GLU A 343 -17.82 -14.73 -24.35
C GLU A 343 -16.31 -14.95 -24.25
N CYS A 344 -15.51 -14.01 -24.78
CA CYS A 344 -14.06 -14.07 -24.65
C CYS A 344 -13.63 -13.94 -23.18
N ALA A 345 -14.29 -13.08 -22.39
CA ALA A 345 -14.03 -12.94 -20.97
C ALA A 345 -14.37 -14.23 -20.20
N GLU A 346 -15.46 -14.92 -20.52
CA GLU A 346 -15.82 -16.20 -19.91
C GLU A 346 -14.77 -17.29 -20.18
N ASN A 347 -14.33 -17.39 -21.43
CA ASN A 347 -13.29 -18.33 -21.82
C ASN A 347 -11.96 -18.02 -21.10
N PHE A 348 -11.59 -16.75 -21.03
CA PHE A 348 -10.37 -16.32 -20.37
C PHE A 348 -10.41 -16.50 -18.84
N PHE A 349 -11.58 -16.31 -18.22
CA PHE A 349 -11.80 -16.63 -16.81
C PHE A 349 -11.65 -18.13 -16.53
N THR A 350 -12.13 -18.98 -17.43
CA THR A 350 -11.97 -20.43 -17.34
C THR A 350 -10.50 -20.82 -17.50
N GLU A 351 -9.77 -20.18 -18.41
CA GLU A 351 -8.32 -20.37 -18.60
C GLU A 351 -7.55 -20.02 -17.33
N MET A 352 -7.87 -18.89 -16.67
CA MET A 352 -7.29 -18.49 -15.39
C MET A 352 -7.45 -19.59 -14.33
N GLN A 353 -8.66 -20.15 -14.21
CA GLN A 353 -8.93 -21.24 -13.25
C GLN A 353 -8.17 -22.51 -13.58
N ASN A 354 -8.09 -22.88 -14.87
CA ASN A 354 -7.32 -24.04 -15.34
C ASN A 354 -5.81 -23.86 -15.12
N ALA A 355 -5.30 -22.62 -15.14
CA ALA A 355 -3.93 -22.29 -14.79
C ALA A 355 -3.65 -22.35 -13.27
N GLY A 356 -4.65 -22.69 -12.46
CA GLY A 356 -4.52 -22.84 -11.01
C GLY A 356 -4.72 -21.55 -10.21
N HIS A 357 -5.19 -20.47 -10.84
CA HIS A 357 -5.48 -19.22 -10.14
C HIS A 357 -6.93 -19.18 -9.65
N SER A 358 -7.11 -19.13 -8.34
CA SER A 358 -8.42 -18.90 -7.74
C SER A 358 -8.80 -17.42 -7.88
N PRO A 359 -10.05 -17.09 -8.30
CA PRO A 359 -10.49 -15.70 -8.37
C PRO A 359 -10.43 -15.04 -7.00
N ASP A 360 -9.70 -13.95 -6.90
CA ASP A 360 -9.73 -13.10 -5.72
C ASP A 360 -10.97 -12.21 -5.73
N ILE A 361 -11.13 -11.42 -4.67
CA ILE A 361 -12.29 -10.56 -4.51
C ILE A 361 -12.40 -9.51 -5.60
N TYR A 362 -11.26 -9.03 -6.09
CA TYR A 362 -11.19 -8.04 -7.16
C TYR A 362 -11.62 -8.64 -8.50
N THR A 363 -11.12 -9.83 -8.85
CA THR A 363 -11.52 -10.58 -10.05
C THR A 363 -13.02 -10.89 -10.03
N ARG A 364 -13.56 -11.28 -8.87
CA ARG A 364 -15.01 -11.51 -8.71
C ARG A 364 -15.81 -10.23 -8.96
N GLY A 365 -15.36 -9.11 -8.44
CA GLY A 365 -15.94 -7.78 -8.70
C GLY A 365 -15.96 -7.43 -10.18
N ILE A 366 -14.86 -7.68 -10.91
CA ILE A 366 -14.75 -7.46 -12.35
C ILE A 366 -15.79 -8.32 -13.11
N MET A 367 -15.91 -9.61 -12.77
CA MET A 367 -16.87 -10.51 -13.42
C MET A 367 -18.31 -10.05 -13.22
N LEU A 368 -18.71 -9.73 -11.98
CA LEU A 368 -20.07 -9.25 -11.69
C LEU A 368 -20.34 -7.91 -12.37
N HIS A 369 -19.44 -6.95 -12.24
CA HIS A 369 -19.57 -5.65 -12.87
C HIS A 369 -19.63 -5.77 -14.39
N GLY A 370 -18.76 -6.60 -14.97
CA GLY A 370 -18.70 -6.84 -16.40
C GLY A 370 -20.00 -7.42 -16.95
N TYR A 371 -20.56 -8.43 -16.31
CA TYR A 371 -21.87 -8.98 -16.70
C TYR A 371 -23.00 -7.96 -16.59
N LEU A 372 -23.07 -7.22 -15.47
CA LEU A 372 -24.12 -6.22 -15.25
C LEU A 372 -24.02 -5.07 -16.26
N LYS A 373 -22.81 -4.60 -16.54
CA LYS A 373 -22.55 -3.53 -17.52
C LYS A 373 -22.99 -3.92 -18.93
N ASN A 374 -22.81 -5.19 -19.30
CA ASN A 374 -23.15 -5.72 -20.61
C ASN A 374 -24.57 -6.35 -20.68
N GLY A 375 -25.42 -6.14 -19.65
CA GLY A 375 -26.81 -6.58 -19.65
C GLY A 375 -27.04 -8.06 -19.32
N HIS A 376 -26.00 -8.81 -18.98
CA HIS A 376 -26.10 -10.26 -18.65
C HIS A 376 -26.49 -10.49 -17.18
N VAL A 377 -27.63 -9.95 -16.75
CA VAL A 377 -28.09 -9.94 -15.35
C VAL A 377 -28.20 -11.34 -14.75
N GLU A 378 -28.73 -12.29 -15.48
CA GLU A 378 -28.95 -13.66 -14.99
C GLU A 378 -27.62 -14.40 -14.77
N LYS A 379 -26.61 -14.16 -15.63
CA LYS A 379 -25.27 -14.71 -15.45
C LYS A 379 -24.61 -14.11 -14.20
N ALA A 380 -24.73 -12.80 -13.97
CA ALA A 380 -24.22 -12.14 -12.77
C ALA A 380 -24.86 -12.73 -11.50
N MET A 381 -26.19 -12.89 -11.48
CA MET A 381 -26.91 -13.45 -10.33
C MET A 381 -26.54 -14.90 -10.07
N SER A 382 -26.44 -15.73 -11.11
CA SER A 382 -26.07 -17.14 -10.95
C SER A 382 -24.66 -17.31 -10.42
N LEU A 383 -23.72 -16.47 -10.89
CA LEU A 383 -22.34 -16.47 -10.44
C LEU A 383 -22.22 -16.03 -8.97
N PHE A 384 -22.93 -14.96 -8.60
CA PHE A 384 -22.98 -14.46 -7.22
C PHE A 384 -23.55 -15.52 -6.27
N HIS A 385 -24.69 -16.14 -6.60
CA HIS A 385 -25.29 -17.20 -5.77
C HIS A 385 -24.40 -18.43 -5.64
N ARG A 386 -23.60 -18.75 -6.66
CA ARG A 386 -22.65 -19.84 -6.60
C ARG A 386 -21.56 -19.56 -5.55
N TRP A 387 -20.95 -18.38 -5.60
CA TRP A 387 -19.91 -17.99 -4.63
C TRP A 387 -20.45 -17.89 -3.20
N GLU A 388 -21.66 -17.36 -3.06
CA GLU A 388 -22.35 -17.30 -1.77
C GLU A 388 -22.58 -18.68 -1.15
N LYS A 389 -23.02 -19.67 -1.94
CA LYS A 389 -23.22 -21.05 -1.49
C LYS A 389 -21.91 -21.75 -1.10
N GLN A 390 -20.83 -21.43 -1.77
CA GLN A 390 -19.51 -21.99 -1.50
C GLN A 390 -18.84 -21.40 -0.23
N LYS A 391 -19.52 -20.45 0.44
CA LYS A 391 -18.95 -19.66 1.56
C LYS A 391 -17.57 -19.08 1.23
N GLU A 392 -17.32 -18.84 -0.05
CA GLU A 392 -16.15 -18.12 -0.47
C GLU A 392 -16.30 -16.67 0.00
N ASP A 393 -15.18 -16.03 0.39
CA ASP A 393 -15.12 -14.68 0.98
C ASP A 393 -15.95 -13.66 0.18
N THR A 394 -17.26 -13.65 0.40
CA THR A 394 -18.17 -12.61 -0.08
C THR A 394 -18.13 -11.48 0.93
N ASN A 395 -17.35 -10.45 0.65
CA ASN A 395 -17.29 -9.26 1.48
C ASN A 395 -18.25 -8.17 0.96
N ILE A 396 -18.33 -7.10 1.72
CA ILE A 396 -19.19 -5.94 1.41
C ILE A 396 -18.91 -5.32 0.03
N LEU A 397 -17.67 -5.42 -0.50
CA LEU A 397 -17.30 -4.93 -1.83
C LEU A 397 -18.07 -5.60 -2.95
N ILE A 398 -18.29 -6.92 -2.88
CA ILE A 398 -19.04 -7.69 -3.84
C ILE A 398 -20.52 -7.27 -3.84
N TYR A 399 -21.10 -7.09 -2.65
CA TYR A 399 -22.48 -6.59 -2.51
C TYR A 399 -22.61 -5.16 -3.04
N ASN A 400 -21.66 -4.27 -2.76
CA ASN A 400 -21.65 -2.91 -3.28
C ASN A 400 -21.54 -2.87 -4.81
N THR A 401 -20.70 -3.72 -5.40
CA THR A 401 -20.54 -3.85 -6.86
C THR A 401 -21.87 -4.27 -7.50
N GLN A 402 -22.52 -5.25 -6.90
CA GLN A 402 -23.78 -5.77 -7.40
C GLN A 402 -24.92 -4.77 -7.24
N ASN A 403 -25.02 -4.13 -6.08
CA ASN A 403 -25.99 -3.07 -5.79
C ASN A 403 -25.87 -1.91 -6.80
N GLY A 404 -24.67 -1.38 -6.99
CA GLY A 404 -24.40 -0.32 -7.96
C GLY A 404 -24.68 -0.74 -9.41
N GLY A 405 -24.40 -2.00 -9.75
CA GLY A 405 -24.73 -2.56 -11.05
C GLY A 405 -26.24 -2.60 -11.30
N PHE A 406 -27.04 -3.02 -10.31
CA PHE A 406 -28.50 -3.05 -10.45
C PHE A 406 -29.12 -1.66 -10.58
N PHE A 407 -28.65 -0.67 -9.85
CA PHE A 407 -29.09 0.71 -10.04
C PHE A 407 -28.76 1.23 -11.45
N ARG A 408 -27.58 0.93 -11.97
CA ARG A 408 -27.16 1.35 -13.32
C ARG A 408 -28.05 0.79 -14.43
N ILE A 409 -28.56 -0.43 -14.26
CA ILE A 409 -29.46 -1.08 -15.22
C ILE A 409 -30.96 -0.91 -14.83
N GLN A 410 -31.27 0.02 -13.92
CA GLN A 410 -32.64 0.36 -13.48
C GLN A 410 -33.43 -0.82 -12.90
N LYS A 411 -32.76 -1.76 -12.23
CA LYS A 411 -33.38 -2.89 -11.52
C LYS A 411 -33.48 -2.58 -10.01
N LEU A 412 -34.28 -1.56 -9.69
CA LEU A 412 -34.44 -1.00 -8.34
C LEU A 412 -34.77 -2.05 -7.27
N GLU A 413 -35.74 -2.93 -7.53
CA GLU A 413 -36.15 -3.98 -6.58
C GLU A 413 -35.03 -4.96 -6.26
N LYS A 414 -34.20 -5.31 -7.26
CA LYS A 414 -33.02 -6.16 -7.04
C LYS A 414 -31.96 -5.43 -6.23
N ALA A 415 -31.75 -4.13 -6.48
CA ALA A 415 -30.80 -3.33 -5.70
C ALA A 415 -31.23 -3.23 -4.22
N ARG A 416 -32.51 -2.96 -3.94
CA ARG A 416 -33.05 -2.96 -2.56
C ARG A 416 -32.85 -4.32 -1.88
N SER A 417 -33.20 -5.40 -2.56
CA SER A 417 -33.02 -6.77 -2.05
C SER A 417 -31.57 -7.07 -1.65
N ILE A 418 -30.59 -6.58 -2.42
CA ILE A 418 -29.15 -6.74 -2.11
C ILE A 418 -28.77 -5.91 -0.88
N PHE A 419 -29.28 -4.68 -0.75
CA PHE A 419 -29.00 -3.85 0.42
C PHE A 419 -29.57 -4.47 1.71
N ASP A 420 -30.83 -4.95 1.67
CA ASP A 420 -31.47 -5.60 2.82
C ASP A 420 -30.78 -6.91 3.19
N LYS A 421 -30.25 -7.62 2.20
CA LYS A 421 -29.54 -8.87 2.39
C LYS A 421 -28.26 -8.72 3.18
N LEU A 422 -27.57 -7.57 3.12
CA LEU A 422 -26.36 -7.30 3.90
C LEU A 422 -26.57 -7.58 5.39
N TYR A 423 -27.68 -7.08 5.94
CA TYR A 423 -28.00 -7.31 7.35
C TYR A 423 -28.27 -8.78 7.67
N SER A 424 -28.91 -9.50 6.74
CA SER A 424 -29.25 -10.93 6.93
C SER A 424 -28.01 -11.85 6.93
N VAL A 425 -26.92 -11.42 6.30
CA VAL A 425 -25.64 -12.16 6.26
C VAL A 425 -24.63 -11.64 7.31
N GLY A 426 -25.05 -10.74 8.20
CA GLY A 426 -24.21 -10.20 9.27
C GLY A 426 -23.20 -9.14 8.81
N LEU A 427 -23.35 -8.59 7.61
CA LEU A 427 -22.54 -7.50 7.11
C LEU A 427 -23.24 -6.16 7.41
N HIS A 428 -22.49 -5.20 7.93
CA HIS A 428 -23.00 -3.86 8.18
C HIS A 428 -22.65 -2.92 7.03
N PRO A 429 -23.62 -2.21 6.42
CA PRO A 429 -23.37 -1.24 5.37
C PRO A 429 -22.26 -0.25 5.77
N ASP A 430 -21.30 -0.03 4.88
CA ASP A 430 -20.25 0.98 5.02
C ASP A 430 -20.62 2.27 4.27
N ALA A 431 -19.77 3.29 4.34
CA ALA A 431 -20.01 4.57 3.65
C ALA A 431 -20.18 4.37 2.14
N ILE A 432 -19.44 3.42 1.55
CA ILE A 432 -19.54 3.10 0.11
C ILE A 432 -20.91 2.49 -0.20
N THR A 433 -21.41 1.57 0.64
CA THR A 433 -22.76 0.98 0.49
C THR A 433 -23.86 2.05 0.46
N TYR A 434 -23.80 2.97 1.43
CA TYR A 434 -24.74 4.08 1.49
C TYR A 434 -24.62 4.99 0.26
N ASN A 435 -23.40 5.37 -0.13
CA ASN A 435 -23.15 6.22 -1.30
C ASN A 435 -23.67 5.61 -2.61
N VAL A 436 -23.41 4.32 -2.84
CA VAL A 436 -23.89 3.59 -4.02
C VAL A 436 -25.42 3.56 -4.04
N THR A 437 -26.06 3.26 -2.91
CA THR A 437 -27.52 3.16 -2.82
C THR A 437 -28.18 4.52 -2.97
N VAL A 438 -27.66 5.55 -2.28
CA VAL A 438 -28.15 6.94 -2.40
C VAL A 438 -28.02 7.45 -3.84
N ASN A 439 -26.87 7.23 -4.46
CA ASN A 439 -26.67 7.65 -5.86
C ASN A 439 -27.67 6.94 -6.80
N GLY A 440 -27.93 5.66 -6.57
CA GLY A 440 -28.91 4.90 -7.32
C GLY A 440 -30.33 5.45 -7.15
N LEU A 441 -30.77 5.64 -5.91
CA LEU A 441 -32.09 6.24 -5.60
C LEU A 441 -32.23 7.65 -6.19
N ARG A 442 -31.17 8.44 -6.15
CA ARG A 442 -31.12 9.76 -6.77
C ARG A 442 -31.33 9.72 -8.29
N ILE A 443 -30.68 8.79 -8.98
CA ILE A 443 -30.83 8.63 -10.44
C ILE A 443 -32.27 8.29 -10.80
N GLU A 444 -32.94 7.49 -9.98
CA GLU A 444 -34.35 7.11 -10.13
C GLU A 444 -35.32 8.19 -9.64
N GLY A 445 -34.84 9.32 -9.11
CA GLY A 445 -35.67 10.42 -8.60
C GLY A 445 -36.32 10.16 -7.24
N LEU A 446 -35.94 9.09 -6.54
CA LEU A 446 -36.50 8.66 -5.25
C LEU A 446 -35.81 9.37 -4.08
N VAL A 447 -35.89 10.68 -4.08
CA VAL A 447 -35.13 11.55 -3.15
C VAL A 447 -35.58 11.39 -1.70
N ASP A 448 -36.87 11.13 -1.44
CA ASP A 448 -37.39 10.97 -0.08
C ASP A 448 -36.92 9.64 0.54
N GLU A 449 -36.76 8.58 -0.26
CA GLU A 449 -36.14 7.33 0.19
C GLU A 449 -34.64 7.51 0.48
N ALA A 450 -33.97 8.31 -0.34
CA ALA A 450 -32.58 8.66 -0.08
C ALA A 450 -32.40 9.40 1.25
N LYS A 451 -33.32 10.32 1.61
CA LYS A 451 -33.35 10.99 2.95
C LYS A 451 -33.48 10.00 4.10
N GLU A 452 -34.42 9.06 3.96
CA GLU A 452 -34.63 8.03 4.99
C GLU A 452 -33.39 7.15 5.16
N LEU A 453 -32.68 6.87 4.07
CA LEU A 453 -31.45 6.13 4.11
C LEU A 453 -30.31 6.91 4.82
N LEU A 454 -30.25 8.23 4.64
CA LEU A 454 -29.32 9.09 5.36
C LEU A 454 -29.59 9.05 6.87
N ARG A 455 -30.85 9.15 7.28
CA ARG A 455 -31.26 9.04 8.68
C ARG A 455 -30.84 7.69 9.27
N LYS A 456 -31.04 6.60 8.55
CA LYS A 456 -30.60 5.25 8.96
C LYS A 456 -29.07 5.15 9.08
N MET A 457 -28.32 5.83 8.21
CA MET A 457 -26.86 5.88 8.29
C MET A 457 -26.41 6.53 9.60
N GLU A 458 -27.02 7.67 9.98
CA GLU A 458 -26.73 8.38 11.22
C GLU A 458 -27.15 7.59 12.47
N GLU A 459 -28.32 6.95 12.44
CA GLU A 459 -28.80 6.08 13.53
C GLU A 459 -27.88 4.88 13.76
N ASN A 460 -27.22 4.37 12.72
CA ASN A 460 -26.21 3.32 12.81
C ASN A 460 -24.82 3.85 13.23
N GLY A 461 -24.74 5.10 13.70
CA GLY A 461 -23.50 5.71 14.20
C GLY A 461 -22.48 6.05 13.11
N ARG A 462 -22.91 6.10 11.84
CA ARG A 462 -22.05 6.49 10.72
C ARG A 462 -22.43 7.87 10.24
N LEU A 463 -21.53 8.84 10.44
CA LEU A 463 -21.74 10.18 9.91
C LEU A 463 -21.48 10.23 8.41
N PRO A 464 -22.31 10.96 7.63
CA PRO A 464 -22.06 11.23 6.22
C PRO A 464 -20.70 11.89 6.02
N ASP A 465 -19.92 11.35 5.09
CA ASP A 465 -18.67 11.97 4.66
C ASP A 465 -18.94 13.07 3.61
N ASN A 466 -17.86 13.71 3.14
CA ASN A 466 -17.96 14.77 2.13
C ASN A 466 -18.60 14.25 0.82
N ALA A 467 -18.26 13.04 0.39
CA ALA A 467 -18.81 12.45 -0.84
C ALA A 467 -20.31 12.17 -0.70
N THR A 468 -20.73 11.54 0.41
CA THR A 468 -22.15 11.30 0.73
C THR A 468 -22.92 12.62 0.72
N SER A 469 -22.42 13.61 1.42
CA SER A 469 -23.07 14.92 1.57
C SER A 469 -23.26 15.63 0.22
N ASN A 470 -22.22 15.66 -0.62
CA ASN A 470 -22.30 16.24 -1.97
C ASN A 470 -23.27 15.47 -2.90
N LEU A 471 -23.35 14.13 -2.78
CA LEU A 471 -24.34 13.33 -3.53
C LEU A 471 -25.78 13.73 -3.19
N PHE A 472 -26.08 13.96 -1.91
CA PHE A 472 -27.41 14.41 -1.48
C PHE A 472 -27.73 15.81 -1.98
N VAL A 473 -26.81 16.78 -1.79
CA VAL A 473 -27.04 18.15 -2.29
C VAL A 473 -27.32 18.14 -3.79
N ASN A 474 -26.50 17.43 -4.58
CA ASN A 474 -26.71 17.30 -6.01
C ASN A 474 -28.05 16.60 -6.36
N GLY A 475 -28.48 15.64 -5.54
CA GLY A 475 -29.79 14.97 -5.68
C GLY A 475 -30.94 15.92 -5.50
N PHE A 476 -30.94 16.70 -4.42
CA PHE A 476 -31.98 17.69 -4.13
C PHE A 476 -32.04 18.79 -5.20
N LEU A 477 -30.89 19.30 -5.62
CA LEU A 477 -30.82 20.32 -6.67
C LEU A 477 -31.42 19.85 -7.99
N LYS A 478 -31.09 18.63 -8.42
CA LYS A 478 -31.65 18.05 -9.66
C LYS A 478 -33.16 17.74 -9.56
N SER A 479 -33.69 17.56 -8.35
CA SER A 479 -35.10 17.28 -8.10
C SER A 479 -35.90 18.56 -7.79
N ASN A 480 -35.36 19.74 -8.04
CA ASN A 480 -35.94 21.05 -7.74
C ASN A 480 -36.33 21.26 -6.27
N LYS A 481 -35.70 20.53 -5.35
CA LYS A 481 -35.88 20.70 -3.88
C LYS A 481 -34.78 21.61 -3.32
N SER A 482 -34.77 22.87 -3.80
CA SER A 482 -33.70 23.85 -3.51
C SER A 482 -33.55 24.18 -2.05
N ASN A 483 -34.66 24.28 -1.29
CA ASN A 483 -34.65 24.63 0.14
C ASN A 483 -33.96 23.53 0.97
N GLU A 484 -34.23 22.26 0.66
CA GLU A 484 -33.59 21.11 1.31
C GLU A 484 -32.11 21.01 0.97
N ALA A 485 -31.74 21.24 -0.30
CA ALA A 485 -30.35 21.31 -0.73
C ALA A 485 -29.58 22.38 0.05
N MET A 486 -30.19 23.57 0.25
CA MET A 486 -29.58 24.65 0.98
C MET A 486 -29.44 24.38 2.49
N ALA A 487 -30.44 23.72 3.09
CA ALA A 487 -30.37 23.33 4.51
C ALA A 487 -29.21 22.35 4.73
N LEU A 488 -29.09 21.33 3.85
CA LEU A 488 -28.04 20.34 3.93
C LEU A 488 -26.65 20.95 3.64
N LEU A 489 -26.56 21.88 2.69
CA LEU A 489 -25.31 22.58 2.40
C LEU A 489 -24.80 23.38 3.59
N LYS A 490 -25.71 24.10 4.30
CA LYS A 490 -25.35 24.81 5.53
C LYS A 490 -24.78 23.87 6.58
N GLU A 491 -25.38 22.72 6.73
CA GLU A 491 -24.92 21.69 7.65
C GLU A 491 -23.53 21.15 7.29
N ILE A 492 -23.29 20.85 5.99
CA ILE A 492 -22.01 20.37 5.46
C ILE A 492 -20.90 21.39 5.73
N VAL A 493 -21.15 22.67 5.41
CA VAL A 493 -20.18 23.75 5.64
C VAL A 493 -19.95 23.95 7.14
N GLY A 494 -21.01 23.86 7.98
CA GLY A 494 -20.87 23.91 9.42
C GLY A 494 -20.05 22.78 10.03
N ARG A 495 -20.00 21.61 9.36
CA ARG A 495 -19.14 20.47 9.72
C ARG A 495 -17.71 20.59 9.16
N GLY A 496 -17.38 21.65 8.41
CA GLY A 496 -16.05 21.90 7.85
C GLY A 496 -15.72 21.15 6.54
N PHE A 497 -16.71 20.58 5.86
CA PHE A 497 -16.51 19.92 4.58
C PHE A 497 -16.63 20.91 3.41
N PRO A 498 -15.67 20.91 2.45
CA PRO A 498 -15.77 21.75 1.26
C PRO A 498 -16.82 21.20 0.29
N ALA A 499 -17.62 22.07 -0.29
CA ALA A 499 -18.48 21.69 -1.40
C ALA A 499 -17.66 21.38 -2.65
N GLU A 500 -18.02 20.33 -3.41
CA GLU A 500 -17.36 20.01 -4.67
C GLU A 500 -17.66 21.03 -5.76
N LYS A 501 -16.73 21.21 -6.71
CA LYS A 501 -16.90 22.12 -7.86
C LYS A 501 -18.22 21.90 -8.61
N ALA A 502 -18.60 20.63 -8.81
CA ALA A 502 -19.87 20.28 -9.47
C ALA A 502 -21.11 20.76 -8.68
N THR A 503 -21.06 20.62 -7.36
CA THR A 503 -22.12 21.07 -6.45
C THR A 503 -22.23 22.59 -6.48
N ILE A 504 -21.09 23.30 -6.47
CA ILE A 504 -21.04 24.76 -6.56
C ILE A 504 -21.57 25.26 -7.89
N SER A 505 -21.19 24.64 -9.01
CA SER A 505 -21.69 25.01 -10.35
C SER A 505 -23.21 24.89 -10.45
N LEU A 506 -23.77 23.77 -9.96
CA LEU A 506 -25.22 23.56 -9.92
C LEU A 506 -25.95 24.57 -9.02
N LEU A 507 -25.35 24.92 -7.89
CA LEU A 507 -25.87 25.98 -7.01
C LEU A 507 -25.90 27.33 -7.72
N ILE A 508 -24.83 27.69 -8.40
CA ILE A 508 -24.75 28.96 -9.16
C ILE A 508 -25.81 28.98 -10.26
N GLU A 509 -25.97 27.91 -11.03
CA GLU A 509 -27.00 27.78 -12.07
C GLU A 509 -28.41 27.97 -11.50
N LEU A 510 -28.73 27.32 -10.39
CA LEU A 510 -30.04 27.44 -9.74
C LEU A 510 -30.30 28.83 -9.18
N LEU A 511 -29.31 29.51 -8.67
CA LEU A 511 -29.40 30.84 -8.14
C LEU A 511 -29.62 31.90 -9.21
N LEU A 512 -28.99 31.68 -10.38
CA LEU A 512 -29.23 32.53 -11.57
C LEU A 512 -30.67 32.38 -12.07
N LEU A 513 -31.28 31.18 -11.88
CA LEU A 513 -32.68 30.92 -12.27
C LEU A 513 -33.71 31.44 -11.26
N ILE A 514 -33.41 31.48 -9.96
CA ILE A 514 -34.36 31.88 -8.88
C ILE A 514 -34.27 33.35 -8.54
N GLY A 515 -33.23 34.09 -8.95
CA GLY A 515 -33.11 35.53 -8.75
C GLY A 515 -32.71 35.98 -7.33
N GLU A 516 -32.31 35.08 -6.44
CA GLU A 516 -31.88 35.34 -5.06
C GLU A 516 -30.35 35.45 -4.88
N GLY A 517 -29.69 36.17 -5.79
CA GLY A 517 -28.23 36.30 -5.84
C GLY A 517 -27.48 36.87 -4.61
N PRO A 518 -28.03 37.84 -3.83
CA PRO A 518 -27.26 38.50 -2.76
C PRO A 518 -27.04 37.67 -1.50
N PHE A 519 -27.92 36.73 -1.20
CA PHE A 519 -27.87 35.99 0.08
C PHE A 519 -26.73 34.96 0.12
N LEU A 520 -26.36 34.40 -1.03
CA LEU A 520 -25.32 33.34 -1.11
C LEU A 520 -23.90 33.88 -1.30
N LEU A 521 -23.75 35.05 -1.88
CA LEU A 521 -22.47 35.77 -1.89
C LEU A 521 -21.94 36.03 -0.45
N ASN A 522 -22.83 36.17 0.52
CA ASN A 522 -22.47 36.32 1.93
C ASN A 522 -22.13 34.99 2.62
N MET A 523 -22.44 33.85 2.02
CA MET A 523 -22.14 32.52 2.57
C MET A 523 -20.84 31.91 2.01
N ILE A 524 -20.12 32.61 1.12
CA ILE A 524 -18.85 32.16 0.52
C ILE A 524 -17.67 33.06 0.96
N PRO A 525 -17.51 33.47 2.23
CA PRO A 525 -16.38 34.30 2.63
C PRO A 525 -15.03 33.57 2.57
N GLU A 526 -15.02 32.26 2.61
CA GLU A 526 -13.75 31.49 2.74
C GLU A 526 -13.22 30.93 1.42
N PHE A 527 -13.95 31.03 0.33
CA PHE A 527 -13.53 30.50 -0.98
C PHE A 527 -12.56 31.40 -1.75
N HIS A 528 -12.46 32.68 -1.39
CA HIS A 528 -11.57 33.65 -2.06
C HIS A 528 -10.16 33.76 -1.50
N LEU A 529 -9.82 33.07 -0.40
CA LEU A 529 -8.52 33.24 0.28
C LEU A 529 -7.51 32.10 0.08
N ARG A 530 -7.82 31.05 -0.70
CA ARG A 530 -6.86 29.98 -0.98
C ARG A 530 -6.33 29.89 -2.42
N ASN A 531 -6.80 30.74 -3.34
CA ASN A 531 -6.29 30.77 -4.73
C ASN A 531 -5.56 32.08 -5.08
N GLY A 532 -5.01 32.75 -4.12
CA GLY A 532 -4.22 33.96 -4.31
C GLY A 532 -3.11 34.11 -3.29
N LYS A 533 -2.07 33.27 -3.42
CA LYS A 533 -0.67 33.64 -3.22
C LYS A 533 0.20 32.39 -3.45
#